data_767cecf5ae8ebcb73b7b016649a3c072
#
_entry.id   767cecf5ae8ebcb73b7b016649a3c072
#
_cell.length_a   1.000
_cell.length_b   1.000
_cell.length_c   1.000
_cell.angle_alpha   90.00
_cell.angle_beta   90.00
_cell.angle_gamma   90.00
#
_symmetry.space_group_name_H-M   'P 1'
#
loop_
_entity.id
_entity.type
_entity.pdbx_description
1 polymer ?
#
loop_
_entity_poly.entity_id
_entity_poly.type
_entity_poly.pdbx_seq_one_letter_code
_entity_poly.pdbx_strand_id
1 'polypeptide(L)'
;MAPKLLLVEDDAALAELLEYRFASEGYDVRVTGDGDEALVLAAEDTPDLVILDWMIEGASGIEVCRRLRRDPSTARVPIIMLTARGAEDDRVRGLETGADDYLTKPFSPRELLARVAAVLRRVRPALAGETIEVGDLRLDPVAHRVERAGEPRRLGPTEYRLLKHFMEHPRRVFSRAQLLDAVWGNDSEIAERTVDVHIRRLRRAIAVPGAADPIRTLRSAGYLLEAPTK
;
A
#
# COMPACT_ATOMS: atom_id res chain seq x y z
N MET A 1 9.26 2.43 -7.06
CA MET A 1 9.26 3.18 -5.79
C MET A 1 9.51 2.16 -4.71
N ALA A 2 10.39 2.39 -3.74
CA ALA A 2 10.62 1.48 -2.63
C ALA A 2 9.35 1.35 -1.78
N PRO A 3 8.99 0.16 -1.28
CA PRO A 3 7.86 0.02 -0.38
C PRO A 3 8.13 0.75 0.95
N LYS A 4 7.18 1.54 1.41
CA LYS A 4 7.27 2.32 2.65
C LYS A 4 6.83 1.48 3.84
N LEU A 5 7.71 1.31 4.82
CA LEU A 5 7.42 0.63 6.07
C LEU A 5 7.39 1.64 7.23
N LEU A 6 6.40 1.51 8.09
CA LEU A 6 6.40 2.16 9.40
C LEU A 6 6.69 1.11 10.45
N LEU A 7 7.85 1.23 11.11
CA LEU A 7 8.28 0.36 12.21
C LEU A 7 8.03 1.10 13.54
N VAL A 8 7.21 0.50 14.40
CA VAL A 8 6.86 1.05 15.72
C VAL A 8 7.36 0.08 16.78
N GLU A 9 8.49 0.42 17.40
CA GLU A 9 9.24 -0.44 18.34
C GLU A 9 10.01 0.46 19.31
N ASP A 10 9.83 0.30 20.61
CA ASP A 10 10.48 1.10 21.66
C ASP A 10 11.86 0.58 22.08
N ASP A 11 12.18 -0.69 21.79
CA ASP A 11 13.55 -1.20 21.93
C ASP A 11 14.42 -0.63 20.80
N ALA A 12 15.24 0.37 21.13
CA ALA A 12 16.11 1.06 20.18
C ALA A 12 17.09 0.12 19.46
N ALA A 13 17.62 -0.92 20.15
CA ALA A 13 18.56 -1.85 19.56
C ALA A 13 17.87 -2.76 18.53
N LEU A 14 16.66 -3.20 18.82
CA LEU A 14 15.84 -4.00 17.89
C LEU A 14 15.39 -3.13 16.72
N ALA A 15 14.94 -1.91 16.97
CA ALA A 15 14.51 -0.95 15.95
C ALA A 15 15.64 -0.66 14.94
N GLU A 16 16.86 -0.33 15.41
CA GLU A 16 18.03 -0.09 14.55
C GLU A 16 18.41 -1.32 13.72
N LEU A 17 18.39 -2.50 14.33
CA LEU A 17 18.67 -3.76 13.62
C LEU A 17 17.66 -4.01 12.50
N LEU A 18 16.37 -3.81 12.78
CA LEU A 18 15.30 -4.04 11.81
C LEU A 18 15.32 -2.98 10.69
N GLU A 19 15.51 -1.70 11.03
CA GLU A 19 15.67 -0.62 10.06
C GLU A 19 16.79 -0.93 9.07
N TYR A 20 17.99 -1.23 9.58
CA TYR A 20 19.13 -1.60 8.74
C TYR A 20 18.81 -2.79 7.81
N ARG A 21 18.16 -3.82 8.34
CA ARG A 21 17.81 -5.02 7.57
C ARG A 21 16.80 -4.72 6.47
N PHE A 22 15.73 -4.00 6.79
CA PHE A 22 14.73 -3.64 5.79
C PHE A 22 15.29 -2.68 4.74
N ALA A 23 16.07 -1.68 5.13
CA ALA A 23 16.72 -0.77 4.19
C ALA A 23 17.67 -1.53 3.24
N SER A 24 18.43 -2.52 3.72
CA SER A 24 19.29 -3.36 2.88
C SER A 24 18.55 -4.21 1.85
N GLU A 25 17.27 -4.50 2.10
CA GLU A 25 16.36 -5.22 1.19
C GLU A 25 15.55 -4.27 0.28
N GLY A 26 15.85 -2.97 0.33
CA GLY A 26 15.26 -1.97 -0.56
C GLY A 26 13.94 -1.37 -0.09
N TYR A 27 13.59 -1.49 1.19
CA TYR A 27 12.45 -0.82 1.80
C TYR A 27 12.82 0.61 2.24
N ASP A 28 11.86 1.52 2.17
CA ASP A 28 11.91 2.86 2.76
C ASP A 28 11.29 2.78 4.16
N VAL A 29 12.10 2.92 5.22
CA VAL A 29 11.69 2.63 6.59
C VAL A 29 11.62 3.91 7.40
N ARG A 30 10.47 4.18 8.02
CA ARG A 30 10.33 5.16 9.10
C ARG A 30 10.21 4.43 10.42
N VAL A 31 10.89 4.91 11.44
CA VAL A 31 10.95 4.29 12.77
C VAL A 31 10.44 5.26 13.82
N THR A 32 9.66 4.77 14.77
CA THR A 32 9.30 5.47 16.00
C THR A 32 9.10 4.48 17.14
N GLY A 33 9.34 4.89 18.39
CA GLY A 33 9.03 4.10 19.58
C GLY A 33 7.70 4.50 20.24
N ASP A 34 7.04 5.55 19.75
CA ASP A 34 5.84 6.13 20.36
C ASP A 34 4.61 5.90 19.48
N GLY A 35 3.52 5.40 20.11
CA GLY A 35 2.29 5.05 19.39
C GLY A 35 1.50 6.26 18.90
N ASP A 36 1.55 7.39 19.58
CA ASP A 36 0.85 8.59 19.14
C ASP A 36 1.60 9.22 17.97
N GLU A 37 2.95 9.24 17.99
CA GLU A 37 3.76 9.64 16.84
C GLU A 37 3.54 8.73 15.64
N ALA A 38 3.41 7.41 15.85
CA ALA A 38 3.13 6.46 14.78
C ALA A 38 1.83 6.80 14.01
N LEU A 39 0.79 7.26 14.71
CA LEU A 39 -0.45 7.70 14.09
C LEU A 39 -0.28 8.97 13.25
N VAL A 40 0.53 9.91 13.72
CA VAL A 40 0.86 11.14 12.98
C VAL A 40 1.63 10.79 11.70
N LEU A 41 2.69 10.00 11.81
CA LEU A 41 3.51 9.57 10.68
C LEU A 41 2.69 8.81 9.62
N ALA A 42 1.78 7.92 10.05
CA ALA A 42 0.91 7.18 9.15
C ALA A 42 -0.11 8.05 8.42
N ALA A 43 -0.57 9.15 9.04
CA ALA A 43 -1.50 10.10 8.44
C ALA A 43 -0.80 11.04 7.45
N GLU A 44 0.43 11.49 7.77
CA GLU A 44 1.22 12.37 6.89
C GLU A 44 1.66 11.68 5.60
N ASP A 45 2.14 10.44 5.72
CA ASP A 45 2.63 9.65 4.60
C ASP A 45 2.22 8.19 4.78
N THR A 46 1.08 7.81 4.22
CA THR A 46 0.48 6.48 4.39
C THR A 46 1.47 5.37 4.00
N PRO A 47 1.90 4.52 4.95
CA PRO A 47 2.84 3.44 4.66
C PRO A 47 2.20 2.31 3.86
N ASP A 48 3.04 1.48 3.23
CA ASP A 48 2.61 0.27 2.54
C ASP A 48 2.36 -0.90 3.51
N LEU A 49 3.01 -0.87 4.68
CA LEU A 49 2.83 -1.82 5.77
C LEU A 49 3.32 -1.20 7.09
N VAL A 50 2.64 -1.53 8.18
CA VAL A 50 3.04 -1.19 9.55
C VAL A 50 3.52 -2.45 10.26
N ILE A 51 4.71 -2.38 10.89
CA ILE A 51 5.21 -3.35 11.86
C ILE A 51 5.02 -2.68 13.22
N LEU A 52 4.28 -3.29 14.11
CA LEU A 52 3.79 -2.64 15.32
C LEU A 52 4.00 -3.52 16.54
N ASP A 53 4.86 -3.10 17.46
CA ASP A 53 4.96 -3.79 18.74
C ASP A 53 3.68 -3.55 19.57
N TRP A 54 3.33 -4.56 20.31
CA TRP A 54 2.23 -4.53 21.25
C TRP A 54 2.48 -3.59 22.42
N MET A 55 3.72 -3.63 22.96
CA MET A 55 4.16 -2.85 24.12
C MET A 55 5.07 -1.72 23.63
N ILE A 56 4.52 -0.52 23.54
CA ILE A 56 5.23 0.70 23.11
C ILE A 56 4.82 1.86 24.04
N GLU A 57 5.61 2.93 24.01
CA GLU A 57 5.29 4.17 24.72
C GLU A 57 4.07 4.89 24.10
N GLY A 58 3.42 5.76 24.87
CA GLY A 58 2.23 6.50 24.42
C GLY A 58 1.01 5.59 24.25
N ALA A 59 0.38 5.67 23.07
CA ALA A 59 -0.73 4.79 22.73
C ALA A 59 -0.24 3.34 22.52
N SER A 60 -0.86 2.37 23.21
CA SER A 60 -0.47 0.95 23.05
C SER A 60 -0.65 0.47 21.61
N GLY A 61 0.13 -0.55 21.20
CA GLY A 61 0.04 -1.10 19.83
C GLY A 61 -1.37 -1.52 19.43
N ILE A 62 -2.18 -2.05 20.34
CA ILE A 62 -3.60 -2.37 20.10
C ILE A 62 -4.39 -1.11 19.76
N GLU A 63 -4.20 -0.05 20.52
CA GLU A 63 -4.93 1.22 20.32
C GLU A 63 -4.50 1.87 19.01
N VAL A 64 -3.20 1.86 18.67
CA VAL A 64 -2.68 2.30 17.37
C VAL A 64 -3.34 1.51 16.23
N CYS A 65 -3.36 0.18 16.32
CA CYS A 65 -4.00 -0.69 15.33
C CYS A 65 -5.49 -0.33 15.14
N ARG A 66 -6.25 -0.16 16.23
CA ARG A 66 -7.66 0.23 16.17
C ARG A 66 -7.88 1.58 15.52
N ARG A 67 -7.04 2.57 15.82
CA ARG A 67 -7.14 3.92 15.23
C ARG A 67 -6.81 3.88 13.74
N LEU A 68 -5.75 3.17 13.34
CA LEU A 68 -5.42 2.97 11.92
C LEU A 68 -6.57 2.29 11.16
N ARG A 69 -7.27 1.32 11.76
CA ARG A 69 -8.42 0.65 11.14
C ARG A 69 -9.67 1.53 11.02
N ARG A 70 -9.83 2.52 11.90
CA ARG A 70 -10.97 3.48 11.85
C ARG A 70 -10.76 4.61 10.87
N ASP A 71 -9.52 4.98 10.59
CA ASP A 71 -9.22 6.05 9.65
C ASP A 71 -9.31 5.53 8.20
N PRO A 72 -10.17 6.12 7.34
CA PRO A 72 -10.34 5.69 5.95
C PRO A 72 -9.06 5.71 5.12
N SER A 73 -8.08 6.56 5.45
CA SER A 73 -6.80 6.68 4.74
C SER A 73 -5.88 5.50 5.04
N THR A 74 -5.90 4.98 6.27
CA THR A 74 -5.01 3.91 6.75
C THR A 74 -5.72 2.58 7.00
N ALA A 75 -7.05 2.53 6.93
CA ALA A 75 -7.86 1.33 7.27
C ALA A 75 -7.45 0.06 6.51
N ARG A 76 -6.84 0.20 5.33
CA ARG A 76 -6.42 -0.91 4.48
C ARG A 76 -4.91 -1.17 4.51
N VAL A 77 -4.15 -0.39 5.26
CA VAL A 77 -2.71 -0.61 5.42
C VAL A 77 -2.51 -1.91 6.19
N PRO A 78 -1.76 -2.89 5.66
CA PRO A 78 -1.51 -4.12 6.37
C PRO A 78 -0.68 -3.86 7.64
N ILE A 79 -1.02 -4.58 8.70
CA ILE A 79 -0.37 -4.45 10.02
C ILE A 79 0.12 -5.82 10.46
N ILE A 80 1.42 -5.92 10.77
CA ILE A 80 2.03 -7.07 11.44
C ILE A 80 2.28 -6.67 12.89
N MET A 81 1.62 -7.38 13.84
CA MET A 81 1.84 -7.15 15.26
C MET A 81 3.01 -7.99 15.77
N LEU A 82 3.90 -7.36 16.54
CA LEU A 82 4.93 -8.06 17.33
C LEU A 82 4.40 -8.27 18.74
N THR A 83 4.44 -9.49 19.26
CA THR A 83 3.85 -9.84 20.57
C THR A 83 4.85 -10.60 21.44
N ALA A 84 4.73 -10.48 22.78
CA ALA A 84 5.49 -11.30 23.70
C ALA A 84 4.98 -12.75 23.71
N ARG A 85 5.88 -13.70 24.02
CA ARG A 85 5.56 -15.13 24.14
C ARG A 85 4.73 -15.35 25.41
N GLY A 86 3.52 -15.88 25.28
CA GLY A 86 2.69 -16.26 26.45
C GLY A 86 1.27 -15.66 26.50
N ALA A 87 0.96 -14.74 25.60
CA ALA A 87 -0.34 -14.10 25.52
C ALA A 87 -1.28 -14.87 24.56
N GLU A 88 -1.71 -16.10 24.95
CA GLU A 88 -2.70 -16.85 24.17
C GLU A 88 -4.04 -16.09 24.13
N ASP A 89 -4.40 -15.44 25.25
CA ASP A 89 -5.54 -14.50 25.32
C ASP A 89 -5.33 -13.24 24.47
N ASP A 90 -4.09 -12.80 24.28
CA ASP A 90 -3.76 -11.64 23.44
C ASP A 90 -3.83 -11.97 21.95
N ARG A 91 -3.60 -13.23 21.53
CA ARG A 91 -3.82 -13.67 20.13
C ARG A 91 -5.30 -13.64 19.76
N VAL A 92 -6.19 -14.01 20.67
CA VAL A 92 -7.65 -13.94 20.45
C VAL A 92 -8.09 -12.47 20.40
N ARG A 93 -7.62 -11.64 21.33
CA ARG A 93 -7.86 -10.19 21.30
C ARG A 93 -7.22 -9.52 20.09
N GLY A 94 -6.07 -9.99 19.64
CA GLY A 94 -5.39 -9.51 18.47
C GLY A 94 -6.18 -9.75 17.18
N LEU A 95 -6.77 -10.92 16.98
CA LEU A 95 -7.66 -11.23 15.84
C LEU A 95 -8.87 -10.29 15.78
N GLU A 96 -9.37 -9.83 16.93
CA GLU A 96 -10.45 -8.84 17.04
C GLU A 96 -9.98 -7.41 16.73
N THR A 97 -8.67 -7.11 16.83
CA THR A 97 -8.14 -5.77 16.54
C THR A 97 -7.93 -5.48 15.05
N GLY A 98 -7.95 -6.51 14.18
CA GLY A 98 -7.86 -6.34 12.74
C GLY A 98 -6.44 -6.28 12.19
N ALA A 99 -5.43 -6.80 12.90
CA ALA A 99 -4.10 -7.00 12.34
C ALA A 99 -4.10 -8.15 11.30
N ASP A 100 -3.19 -8.06 10.30
CA ASP A 100 -3.14 -9.01 9.18
C ASP A 100 -2.24 -10.21 9.46
N ASP A 101 -1.25 -10.06 10.35
CA ASP A 101 -0.37 -11.12 10.82
C ASP A 101 0.17 -10.81 12.23
N TYR A 102 0.67 -11.86 12.89
CA TYR A 102 1.24 -11.80 14.25
C TYR A 102 2.57 -12.55 14.28
N LEU A 103 3.56 -11.96 14.96
CA LEU A 103 4.86 -12.58 15.19
C LEU A 103 5.25 -12.48 16.66
N THR A 104 5.55 -13.64 17.26
CA THR A 104 5.91 -13.68 18.69
C THR A 104 7.42 -13.46 18.91
N LYS A 105 7.76 -12.56 19.84
CA LYS A 105 9.14 -12.38 20.33
C LYS A 105 9.53 -13.57 21.22
N PRO A 106 10.77 -14.11 21.12
CA PRO A 106 11.82 -13.71 20.19
C PRO A 106 11.62 -14.29 18.78
N PHE A 107 11.91 -13.51 17.77
CA PHE A 107 11.86 -13.91 16.36
C PHE A 107 13.21 -13.63 15.65
N SER A 108 13.41 -14.23 14.49
CA SER A 108 14.54 -13.88 13.65
C SER A 108 14.19 -12.73 12.70
N PRO A 109 15.08 -11.76 12.45
CA PRO A 109 14.84 -10.72 11.44
C PRO A 109 14.48 -11.29 10.06
N ARG A 110 15.04 -12.46 9.72
CA ARG A 110 14.74 -13.18 8.47
C ARG A 110 13.28 -13.66 8.42
N GLU A 111 12.73 -14.10 9.54
CA GLU A 111 11.33 -14.51 9.62
C GLU A 111 10.41 -13.33 9.42
N LEU A 112 10.68 -12.19 10.09
CA LEU A 112 9.90 -10.98 9.94
C LEU A 112 9.95 -10.46 8.49
N LEU A 113 11.13 -10.43 7.85
CA LEU A 113 11.29 -10.08 6.43
C LEU A 113 10.42 -10.97 5.52
N ALA A 114 10.43 -12.28 5.74
CA ALA A 114 9.64 -13.21 4.95
C ALA A 114 8.12 -12.96 5.11
N ARG A 115 7.66 -12.61 6.33
CA ARG A 115 6.27 -12.26 6.61
C ARG A 115 5.87 -10.94 5.96
N VAL A 116 6.70 -9.90 6.07
CA VAL A 116 6.48 -8.61 5.39
C VAL A 116 6.34 -8.81 3.90
N ALA A 117 7.25 -9.56 3.27
CA ALA A 117 7.17 -9.88 1.84
C ALA A 117 5.89 -10.64 1.50
N ALA A 118 5.47 -11.61 2.32
CA ALA A 118 4.26 -12.40 2.10
C ALA A 118 2.97 -11.57 2.25
N VAL A 119 2.93 -10.65 3.22
CA VAL A 119 1.79 -9.76 3.44
C VAL A 119 1.69 -8.74 2.31
N LEU A 120 2.80 -8.06 1.97
CA LEU A 120 2.84 -7.11 0.86
C LEU A 120 2.44 -7.76 -0.47
N ARG A 121 2.88 -8.99 -0.73
CA ARG A 121 2.50 -9.73 -1.94
C ARG A 121 0.98 -9.94 -2.05
N ARG A 122 0.29 -10.22 -0.95
CA ARG A 122 -1.17 -10.39 -0.93
C ARG A 122 -1.93 -9.08 -1.15
N VAL A 123 -1.42 -7.99 -0.59
CA VAL A 123 -2.12 -6.69 -0.58
C VAL A 123 -1.69 -5.81 -1.76
N ARG A 124 -0.42 -5.92 -2.17
CA ARG A 124 0.19 -5.17 -3.28
C ARG A 124 1.11 -6.06 -4.11
N PRO A 125 0.57 -6.93 -4.94
CA PRO A 125 1.36 -7.83 -5.80
C PRO A 125 2.44 -7.09 -6.62
N ALA A 126 2.17 -5.85 -7.00
CA ALA A 126 3.12 -5.01 -7.75
C ALA A 126 4.40 -4.66 -6.99
N LEU A 127 4.37 -4.56 -5.66
CA LEU A 127 5.57 -4.30 -4.85
C LEU A 127 6.46 -5.55 -4.75
N ALA A 128 5.86 -6.73 -4.89
CA ALA A 128 6.56 -8.00 -4.95
C ALA A 128 7.05 -8.37 -6.37
N GLY A 129 6.88 -7.47 -7.35
CA GLY A 129 7.20 -7.76 -8.75
C GLY A 129 6.24 -8.73 -9.42
N GLU A 130 5.14 -9.08 -8.78
CA GLU A 130 4.15 -9.98 -9.34
C GLU A 130 3.19 -9.26 -10.30
N THR A 131 2.67 -10.00 -11.26
CA THR A 131 1.67 -9.50 -12.20
C THR A 131 0.38 -9.13 -11.47
N ILE A 132 -0.15 -7.94 -11.73
CA ILE A 132 -1.44 -7.48 -11.19
C ILE A 132 -2.51 -7.75 -12.24
N GLU A 133 -3.65 -8.32 -11.80
CA GLU A 133 -4.80 -8.55 -12.67
C GLU A 133 -6.06 -7.89 -12.09
N VAL A 134 -6.76 -7.11 -12.92
CA VAL A 134 -8.05 -6.49 -12.58
C VAL A 134 -8.99 -6.63 -13.78
N GLY A 135 -9.91 -7.57 -13.69
CA GLY A 135 -10.81 -7.91 -14.80
C GLY A 135 -10.05 -8.44 -16.01
N ASP A 136 -10.11 -7.74 -17.13
CA ASP A 136 -9.41 -8.06 -18.39
C ASP A 136 -8.05 -7.33 -18.55
N LEU A 137 -7.65 -6.55 -17.54
CA LEU A 137 -6.37 -5.87 -17.47
C LEU A 137 -5.33 -6.72 -16.74
N ARG A 138 -4.13 -6.80 -17.32
CA ARG A 138 -2.96 -7.45 -16.72
C ARG A 138 -1.77 -6.51 -16.82
N LEU A 139 -1.05 -6.30 -15.71
CA LEU A 139 0.13 -5.47 -15.63
C LEU A 139 1.29 -6.26 -14.99
N ASP A 140 2.37 -6.43 -15.74
CA ASP A 140 3.63 -7.00 -15.26
C ASP A 140 4.57 -5.85 -14.91
N PRO A 141 4.85 -5.60 -13.61
CA PRO A 141 5.70 -4.48 -13.21
C PRO A 141 7.19 -4.72 -13.47
N VAL A 142 7.63 -5.97 -13.58
CA VAL A 142 9.03 -6.33 -13.87
C VAL A 142 9.33 -6.13 -15.35
N ALA A 143 8.46 -6.66 -16.21
CA ALA A 143 8.60 -6.53 -17.65
C ALA A 143 8.10 -5.19 -18.20
N HIS A 144 7.51 -4.32 -17.35
CA HIS A 144 6.83 -3.08 -17.77
C HIS A 144 5.79 -3.30 -18.87
N ARG A 145 5.07 -4.43 -18.81
CA ARG A 145 4.07 -4.82 -19.80
C ARG A 145 2.67 -4.60 -19.28
N VAL A 146 1.81 -4.17 -20.17
CA VAL A 146 0.37 -4.06 -19.93
C VAL A 146 -0.36 -4.79 -21.05
N GLU A 147 -1.33 -5.60 -20.67
CA GLU A 147 -2.25 -6.30 -21.57
C GLU A 147 -3.69 -5.98 -21.18
N ARG A 148 -4.58 -5.94 -22.16
CA ARG A 148 -6.00 -5.90 -21.95
C ARG A 148 -6.71 -6.86 -22.90
N ALA A 149 -7.56 -7.72 -22.35
CA ALA A 149 -8.21 -8.80 -23.08
C ALA A 149 -7.21 -9.71 -23.83
N GLY A 150 -6.03 -9.96 -23.24
CA GLY A 150 -4.95 -10.76 -23.82
C GLY A 150 -4.09 -10.02 -24.86
N GLU A 151 -4.42 -8.77 -25.21
CA GLU A 151 -3.70 -8.00 -26.20
C GLU A 151 -2.75 -6.97 -25.56
N PRO A 152 -1.47 -6.88 -26.00
CA PRO A 152 -0.52 -5.91 -25.47
C PRO A 152 -0.99 -4.46 -25.69
N ARG A 153 -0.79 -3.61 -24.68
CA ARG A 153 -1.09 -2.18 -24.73
C ARG A 153 0.18 -1.36 -24.51
N ARG A 154 0.40 -0.37 -25.36
CA ARG A 154 1.52 0.57 -25.20
C ARG A 154 1.06 1.80 -24.44
N LEU A 155 1.68 2.08 -23.30
CA LEU A 155 1.43 3.25 -22.47
C LEU A 155 2.67 4.13 -22.39
N GLY A 156 2.46 5.45 -22.28
CA GLY A 156 3.52 6.36 -21.86
C GLY A 156 3.88 6.16 -20.37
N PRO A 157 5.02 6.67 -19.92
CA PRO A 157 5.48 6.46 -18.52
C PRO A 157 4.47 6.94 -17.48
N THR A 158 3.79 8.05 -17.73
CA THR A 158 2.80 8.61 -16.81
C THR A 158 1.50 7.80 -16.82
N GLU A 159 1.02 7.40 -18.00
CA GLU A 159 -0.15 6.53 -18.14
C GLU A 159 0.09 5.16 -17.49
N TYR A 160 1.31 4.62 -17.59
CA TYR A 160 1.70 3.38 -16.92
C TYR A 160 1.62 3.53 -15.39
N ARG A 161 2.20 4.62 -14.82
CA ARG A 161 2.15 4.89 -13.38
C ARG A 161 0.72 5.06 -12.87
N LEU A 162 -0.12 5.80 -13.62
CA LEU A 162 -1.53 5.95 -13.31
C LEU A 162 -2.27 4.61 -13.30
N LEU A 163 -2.08 3.79 -14.35
CA LEU A 163 -2.72 2.48 -14.43
C LEU A 163 -2.27 1.57 -13.30
N LYS A 164 -0.95 1.52 -13.03
CA LYS A 164 -0.38 0.74 -11.93
C LYS A 164 -1.03 1.15 -10.61
N HIS A 165 -1.07 2.45 -10.30
CA HIS A 165 -1.69 2.97 -9.08
C HIS A 165 -3.16 2.57 -8.95
N PHE A 166 -3.93 2.65 -10.02
CA PHE A 166 -5.33 2.21 -10.02
C PHE A 166 -5.47 0.69 -9.83
N MET A 167 -4.62 -0.11 -10.49
CA MET A 167 -4.68 -1.57 -10.39
C MET A 167 -4.22 -2.10 -9.03
N GLU A 168 -3.36 -1.38 -8.35
CA GLU A 168 -2.98 -1.64 -6.95
C GLU A 168 -4.12 -1.34 -5.97
N HIS A 169 -5.07 -0.48 -6.36
CA HIS A 169 -6.16 -0.04 -5.51
C HIS A 169 -7.52 -0.10 -6.24
N PRO A 170 -7.96 -1.28 -6.68
CA PRO A 170 -9.20 -1.41 -7.44
C PRO A 170 -10.41 -0.96 -6.62
N ARG A 171 -11.36 -0.32 -7.29
CA ARG A 171 -12.61 0.23 -6.72
C ARG A 171 -12.41 1.37 -5.70
N ARG A 172 -11.20 1.85 -5.51
CA ARG A 172 -10.94 3.04 -4.69
C ARG A 172 -11.09 4.29 -5.55
N VAL A 173 -11.80 5.28 -5.02
CA VAL A 173 -11.93 6.61 -5.63
C VAL A 173 -10.73 7.45 -5.24
N PHE A 174 -10.09 8.08 -6.23
CA PHE A 174 -8.99 9.02 -6.02
C PHE A 174 -9.37 10.39 -6.56
N SER A 175 -9.18 11.43 -5.75
CA SER A 175 -9.29 12.81 -6.22
C SER A 175 -8.16 13.14 -7.20
N ARG A 176 -8.30 14.25 -7.92
CA ARG A 176 -7.23 14.74 -8.82
C ARG A 176 -5.96 15.05 -8.07
N ALA A 177 -6.07 15.69 -6.90
CA ALA A 177 -4.94 15.98 -6.04
C ALA A 177 -4.22 14.71 -5.59
N GLN A 178 -4.94 13.69 -5.14
CA GLN A 178 -4.37 12.40 -4.75
C GLN A 178 -3.67 11.68 -5.91
N LEU A 179 -4.22 11.73 -7.12
CA LEU A 179 -3.58 11.15 -8.31
C LEU A 179 -2.35 11.94 -8.74
N LEU A 180 -2.39 13.27 -8.60
CA LEU A 180 -1.26 14.13 -8.90
C LEU A 180 -0.09 13.78 -7.98
N ASP A 181 -0.34 13.75 -6.68
CA ASP A 181 0.63 13.40 -5.65
C ASP A 181 1.23 11.99 -5.87
N ALA A 182 0.38 10.97 -6.04
CA ALA A 182 0.81 9.60 -6.24
C ALA A 182 1.67 9.36 -7.50
N VAL A 183 1.47 10.13 -8.57
CA VAL A 183 2.10 9.88 -9.87
C VAL A 183 3.20 10.88 -10.21
N TRP A 184 3.11 12.13 -9.73
CA TRP A 184 4.10 13.19 -9.99
C TRP A 184 4.91 13.60 -8.77
N GLY A 185 4.44 13.29 -7.55
CA GLY A 185 5.06 13.69 -6.27
C GLY A 185 4.68 15.11 -5.85
N ASN A 186 5.00 15.45 -4.58
CA ASN A 186 4.62 16.71 -3.95
C ASN A 186 5.34 17.97 -4.51
N ASP A 187 6.47 17.81 -5.21
CA ASP A 187 7.30 18.92 -5.71
C ASP A 187 6.87 19.43 -7.10
N SER A 188 5.75 18.98 -7.63
CA SER A 188 5.36 19.36 -8.97
C SER A 188 4.46 20.61 -8.98
N GLU A 189 4.91 21.71 -9.63
CA GLU A 189 4.06 22.87 -9.99
C GLU A 189 2.98 22.53 -11.03
N ILE A 190 2.61 21.26 -11.15
CA ILE A 190 1.69 20.74 -12.16
C ILE A 190 0.25 20.93 -11.71
N ALA A 191 -0.56 21.58 -12.52
CA ALA A 191 -1.98 21.80 -12.23
C ALA A 191 -2.76 20.47 -12.25
N GLU A 192 -3.74 20.32 -11.35
CA GLU A 192 -4.63 19.15 -11.26
C GLU A 192 -5.30 18.77 -12.60
N ARG A 193 -5.55 19.75 -13.48
CA ARG A 193 -6.10 19.50 -14.83
C ARG A 193 -5.24 18.62 -15.71
N THR A 194 -3.94 18.52 -15.41
CA THR A 194 -3.02 17.62 -16.12
C THR A 194 -3.42 16.16 -15.93
N VAL A 195 -3.97 15.80 -14.77
CA VAL A 195 -4.51 14.47 -14.50
C VAL A 195 -5.57 14.08 -15.52
N ASP A 196 -6.50 14.98 -15.84
CA ASP A 196 -7.59 14.71 -16.79
C ASP A 196 -7.07 14.39 -18.21
N VAL A 197 -6.00 15.07 -18.62
CA VAL A 197 -5.34 14.81 -19.91
C VAL A 197 -4.73 13.42 -19.95
N HIS A 198 -4.02 13.03 -18.90
CA HIS A 198 -3.40 11.70 -18.82
C HIS A 198 -4.43 10.58 -18.62
N ILE A 199 -5.51 10.81 -17.87
CA ILE A 199 -6.63 9.86 -17.80
C ILE A 199 -7.24 9.64 -19.19
N ARG A 200 -7.46 10.71 -19.96
CA ARG A 200 -7.97 10.58 -21.35
C ARG A 200 -7.02 9.80 -22.26
N ARG A 201 -5.71 10.02 -22.13
CA ARG A 201 -4.69 9.28 -22.89
C ARG A 201 -4.66 7.82 -22.47
N LEU A 202 -4.70 7.55 -21.17
CA LEU A 202 -4.74 6.20 -20.61
C LEU A 202 -5.96 5.44 -21.12
N ARG A 203 -7.16 6.01 -21.03
CA ARG A 203 -8.40 5.43 -21.57
C ARG A 203 -8.27 5.03 -23.02
N ARG A 204 -7.71 5.93 -23.85
CA ARG A 204 -7.49 5.64 -25.28
C ARG A 204 -6.51 4.50 -25.48
N ALA A 205 -5.42 4.45 -24.71
CA ALA A 205 -4.39 3.42 -24.84
C ALA A 205 -4.90 2.03 -24.46
N ILE A 206 -5.76 1.93 -23.44
CA ILE A 206 -6.34 0.67 -22.98
C ILE A 206 -7.71 0.35 -23.60
N ALA A 207 -8.22 1.16 -24.52
CA ALA A 207 -9.52 0.92 -25.15
C ALA A 207 -9.57 -0.39 -25.93
N VAL A 208 -10.65 -1.16 -25.76
CA VAL A 208 -10.96 -2.36 -26.54
C VAL A 208 -12.31 -2.16 -27.20
N PRO A 209 -12.43 -2.36 -28.52
CA PRO A 209 -13.69 -2.25 -29.22
C PRO A 209 -14.78 -3.15 -28.60
N GLY A 210 -15.92 -2.58 -28.29
CA GLY A 210 -17.04 -3.32 -27.67
C GLY A 210 -16.92 -3.59 -26.16
N ALA A 211 -15.80 -3.31 -25.52
CA ALA A 211 -15.64 -3.44 -24.08
C ALA A 211 -15.87 -2.11 -23.35
N ALA A 212 -16.41 -2.21 -22.13
CA ALA A 212 -16.61 -1.05 -21.28
C ALA A 212 -15.27 -0.43 -20.83
N ASP A 213 -15.27 0.89 -20.60
CA ASP A 213 -14.12 1.59 -20.02
C ASP A 213 -13.98 1.20 -18.54
N PRO A 214 -12.84 0.62 -18.10
CA PRO A 214 -12.64 0.24 -16.72
C PRO A 214 -12.38 1.43 -15.80
N ILE A 215 -12.03 2.62 -16.35
CA ILE A 215 -11.80 3.82 -15.55
C ILE A 215 -13.09 4.63 -15.51
N ARG A 216 -13.72 4.71 -14.35
CA ARG A 216 -14.94 5.49 -14.15
C ARG A 216 -14.63 6.88 -13.62
N THR A 217 -15.37 7.87 -14.09
CA THR A 217 -15.37 9.24 -13.55
C THR A 217 -16.52 9.41 -12.59
N LEU A 218 -16.24 9.75 -11.36
CA LEU A 218 -17.24 10.22 -10.40
C LEU A 218 -17.20 11.75 -10.37
N ARG A 219 -18.29 12.37 -10.83
CA ARG A 219 -18.39 13.84 -10.84
C ARG A 219 -18.15 14.37 -9.43
N SER A 220 -17.31 15.39 -9.32
CA SER A 220 -16.87 16.04 -8.06
C SER A 220 -15.99 15.21 -7.13
N ALA A 221 -15.82 13.90 -7.34
CA ALA A 221 -15.01 13.04 -6.47
C ALA A 221 -13.67 12.60 -7.11
N GLY A 222 -13.64 12.35 -8.44
CA GLY A 222 -12.42 11.94 -9.14
C GLY A 222 -12.58 10.69 -9.99
N TYR A 223 -11.65 9.76 -9.90
CA TYR A 223 -11.54 8.58 -10.76
C TYR A 223 -11.37 7.31 -9.95
N LEU A 224 -11.84 6.19 -10.48
CA LEU A 224 -11.58 4.85 -9.95
C LEU A 224 -11.41 3.86 -11.10
N LEU A 225 -10.73 2.76 -10.84
CA LEU A 225 -10.68 1.59 -11.71
C LEU A 225 -11.65 0.53 -11.18
N GLU A 226 -12.54 0.08 -12.03
CA GLU A 226 -13.49 -0.99 -11.72
C GLU A 226 -13.52 -1.98 -12.89
N ALA A 227 -13.28 -3.26 -12.59
CA ALA A 227 -13.44 -4.29 -13.61
C ALA A 227 -14.88 -4.30 -14.11
N PRO A 228 -15.13 -4.35 -15.44
CA PRO A 228 -16.49 -4.54 -15.95
C PRO A 228 -17.08 -5.81 -15.32
N THR A 229 -18.24 -5.69 -14.70
CA THR A 229 -19.02 -6.86 -14.27
C THR A 229 -19.45 -7.61 -15.53
N LYS A 230 -19.16 -8.91 -15.58
CA LYS A 230 -19.65 -9.78 -16.65
C LYS A 230 -21.17 -9.86 -16.63
#